data_530e8802c9bfed6bc56262b4b032a93b
#
_entry.id   530e8802c9bfed6bc56262b4b032a93b
#
_cell.length_a   1.000
_cell.length_b   1.000
_cell.length_c   1.000
_cell.angle_alpha   90.00
_cell.angle_beta   90.00
_cell.angle_gamma   90.00
#
_symmetry.space_group_name_H-M   'P 1'
#
loop_
_entity.id
_entity.type
_entity.pdbx_description
1 polymer ?
#
loop_
_entity_poly.entity_id
_entity_poly.type
_entity_poly.pdbx_seq_one_letter_code
_entity_poly.pdbx_strand_id
1 'polypeptide(L)'
;ESVIEEMYILQVGDYHRDKIGVCHEIMDQFRGRRIVVRSSSTAEDSFQRSNAGHYKSILDVDSSSEEEIIEAVDAVITSYRKDIQNLSDEQVLIQCQALHVVCSGVVFTRDIQSNKPYYLINYDETGSTDSVTGGTAGRMMKVVRNVDEGTLKTPWRELLRAVRELEHIMEIG
;
A
#
# COMPACT_ATOMS: atom_id res chain seq x y z
N GLU A 1 12.91 8.00 -9.69
CA GLU A 1 13.63 8.15 -8.39
C GLU A 1 12.86 7.50 -7.22
N SER A 2 11.65 6.99 -7.48
CA SER A 2 10.88 6.26 -6.47
C SER A 2 11.44 4.85 -6.31
N VAL A 3 11.60 4.39 -5.08
CA VAL A 3 11.92 2.99 -4.80
C VAL A 3 10.61 2.26 -4.54
N ILE A 4 10.35 1.21 -5.32
CA ILE A 4 9.26 0.27 -5.05
C ILE A 4 9.90 -0.92 -4.36
N GLU A 5 9.42 -1.23 -3.15
CA GLU A 5 9.90 -2.38 -2.41
C GLU A 5 9.60 -3.68 -3.17
N GLU A 6 10.48 -4.67 -2.98
CA GLU A 6 10.28 -6.00 -3.54
C GLU A 6 8.93 -6.57 -3.11
N MET A 7 8.17 -7.12 -4.06
CA MET A 7 6.81 -7.61 -3.83
C MET A 7 6.60 -8.99 -4.43
N TYR A 8 5.68 -9.74 -3.82
CA TYR A 8 5.13 -10.99 -4.30
C TYR A 8 3.61 -10.86 -4.38
N ILE A 9 3.04 -11.17 -5.53
CA ILE A 9 1.58 -11.14 -5.74
C ILE A 9 1.08 -12.56 -5.64
N LEU A 10 0.36 -12.85 -4.57
CA LEU A 10 -0.23 -14.14 -4.27
C LEU A 10 -1.65 -14.21 -4.85
N GLN A 11 -1.92 -15.21 -5.71
CA GLN A 11 -3.28 -15.54 -6.10
C GLN A 11 -3.92 -16.43 -5.01
N VAL A 12 -5.07 -16.05 -4.52
CA VAL A 12 -5.77 -16.81 -3.45
C VAL A 12 -6.09 -18.25 -3.91
N GLY A 13 -6.42 -18.43 -5.19
CA GLY A 13 -6.65 -19.75 -5.77
C GLY A 13 -5.42 -20.66 -5.73
N ASP A 14 -4.23 -20.13 -5.99
CA ASP A 14 -2.97 -20.89 -5.93
C ASP A 14 -2.61 -21.24 -4.49
N TYR A 15 -2.78 -20.31 -3.57
CA TYR A 15 -2.57 -20.54 -2.15
C TYR A 15 -3.49 -21.65 -1.59
N HIS A 16 -4.76 -21.66 -1.97
CA HIS A 16 -5.67 -22.72 -1.55
C HIS A 16 -5.29 -24.10 -2.13
N ARG A 17 -4.63 -24.13 -3.30
CA ARG A 17 -4.19 -25.37 -3.96
C ARG A 17 -2.91 -25.91 -3.35
N ASP A 18 -1.95 -25.07 -3.06
CA ASP A 18 -0.63 -25.44 -2.52
C ASP A 18 -0.12 -24.41 -1.52
N LYS A 19 -0.70 -24.41 -0.34
CA LYS A 19 -0.37 -23.48 0.75
C LYS A 19 1.11 -23.51 1.12
N ILE A 20 1.65 -24.72 1.26
CA ILE A 20 3.05 -24.93 1.71
C ILE A 20 4.04 -24.50 0.63
N GLY A 21 3.79 -24.89 -0.63
CA GLY A 21 4.65 -24.48 -1.75
C GLY A 21 4.73 -22.96 -1.88
N VAL A 22 3.60 -22.27 -1.79
CA VAL A 22 3.54 -20.81 -1.82
C VAL A 22 4.28 -20.18 -0.63
N CYS A 23 4.15 -20.76 0.58
CA CYS A 23 4.91 -20.27 1.73
C CYS A 23 6.43 -20.39 1.51
N HIS A 24 6.88 -21.51 0.95
CA HIS A 24 8.31 -21.70 0.64
C HIS A 24 8.80 -20.69 -0.41
N GLU A 25 8.01 -20.37 -1.44
CA GLU A 25 8.35 -19.34 -2.41
C GLU A 25 8.52 -17.96 -1.74
N ILE A 26 7.60 -17.61 -0.82
CA ILE A 26 7.69 -16.36 -0.05
C ILE A 26 8.95 -16.35 0.83
N MET A 27 9.21 -17.44 1.55
CA MET A 27 10.40 -17.57 2.40
C MET A 27 11.69 -17.43 1.59
N ASP A 28 11.78 -18.06 0.43
CA ASP A 28 12.93 -18.01 -0.46
C ASP A 28 13.15 -16.60 -1.05
N GLN A 29 12.06 -15.93 -1.44
CA GLN A 29 12.13 -14.59 -1.98
C GLN A 29 12.57 -13.57 -0.94
N PHE A 30 11.95 -13.57 0.23
CA PHE A 30 12.19 -12.53 1.24
C PHE A 30 13.29 -12.84 2.25
N ARG A 31 13.74 -14.10 2.38
CA ARG A 31 14.95 -14.55 3.10
C ARG A 31 15.10 -13.98 4.51
N GLY A 32 14.08 -14.13 5.33
CA GLY A 32 14.11 -13.72 6.74
C GLY A 32 13.97 -12.20 6.97
N ARG A 33 13.61 -11.44 5.94
CA ARG A 33 13.23 -10.03 6.11
C ARG A 33 11.85 -9.92 6.73
N ARG A 34 11.59 -8.81 7.41
CA ARG A 34 10.24 -8.48 7.83
C ARG A 34 9.41 -8.09 6.61
N ILE A 35 8.20 -8.64 6.54
CA ILE A 35 7.27 -8.42 5.43
C ILE A 35 5.94 -7.87 5.94
N VAL A 36 5.21 -7.27 5.02
CA VAL A 36 3.82 -6.84 5.18
C VAL A 36 2.96 -7.67 4.26
N VAL A 37 1.89 -8.23 4.79
CA VAL A 37 0.87 -8.96 4.03
C VAL A 37 -0.38 -8.09 3.94
N ARG A 38 -0.78 -7.71 2.72
CA ARG A 38 -1.84 -6.71 2.47
C ARG A 38 -2.90 -7.23 1.52
N SER A 39 -4.09 -6.69 1.67
CA SER A 39 -5.12 -6.86 0.64
C SER A 39 -4.68 -6.25 -0.70
N SER A 40 -5.08 -6.89 -1.78
CA SER A 40 -4.97 -6.40 -3.15
C SER A 40 -6.19 -6.89 -3.93
N SER A 41 -7.37 -6.46 -3.47
CA SER A 41 -8.64 -6.86 -4.05
C SER A 41 -9.03 -5.96 -5.21
N THR A 42 -9.53 -6.55 -6.29
CA THR A 42 -10.11 -5.80 -7.42
C THR A 42 -11.32 -4.95 -6.99
N ALA A 43 -11.98 -5.31 -5.89
CA ALA A 43 -13.09 -4.56 -5.30
C ALA A 43 -12.64 -3.32 -4.49
N GLU A 44 -11.34 -3.22 -4.15
CA GLU A 44 -10.78 -2.10 -3.38
C GLU A 44 -10.68 -0.82 -4.21
N ASP A 45 -10.45 -0.94 -5.51
CA ASP A 45 -10.20 0.16 -6.44
C ASP A 45 -11.38 0.46 -7.39
N SER A 46 -12.61 0.25 -6.94
CA SER A 46 -13.75 0.65 -7.78
C SER A 46 -13.86 2.18 -7.84
N PHE A 47 -14.00 2.74 -9.05
CA PHE A 47 -14.16 4.18 -9.32
C PHE A 47 -15.29 4.85 -8.51
N GLN A 48 -16.19 4.08 -7.90
CA GLN A 48 -17.36 4.57 -7.18
C GLN A 48 -17.23 4.55 -5.66
N ARG A 49 -16.29 3.77 -5.09
CA ARG A 49 -16.05 3.70 -3.65
C ARG A 49 -14.58 3.42 -3.39
N SER A 50 -13.93 4.31 -2.67
CA SER A 50 -12.62 4.01 -2.08
C SER A 50 -12.87 3.17 -0.83
N ASN A 51 -12.53 1.88 -0.88
CA ASN A 51 -12.54 0.97 0.26
C ASN A 51 -11.17 0.91 0.96
N ALA A 52 -10.34 1.93 0.77
CA ALA A 52 -9.03 2.02 1.42
C ALA A 52 -9.18 1.87 2.95
N GLY A 53 -8.49 0.89 3.52
CA GLY A 53 -8.56 0.56 4.95
C GLY A 53 -9.72 -0.37 5.34
N HIS A 54 -10.53 -0.85 4.40
CA HIS A 54 -11.62 -1.78 4.67
C HIS A 54 -11.13 -3.22 4.92
N TYR A 55 -10.06 -3.62 4.25
CA TYR A 55 -9.43 -4.93 4.38
C TYR A 55 -8.18 -4.88 5.26
N LYS A 56 -7.77 -6.05 5.74
CA LYS A 56 -6.64 -6.14 6.66
C LYS A 56 -5.30 -5.98 5.98
N SER A 57 -4.37 -5.35 6.71
CA SER A 57 -2.94 -5.43 6.49
C SER A 57 -2.28 -5.95 7.76
N ILE A 58 -1.40 -6.94 7.62
CA ILE A 58 -0.64 -7.53 8.71
C ILE A 58 0.82 -7.09 8.55
N LEU A 59 1.30 -6.36 9.53
CA LEU A 59 2.66 -5.83 9.59
C LEU A 59 3.57 -6.77 10.38
N ASP A 60 4.87 -6.59 10.21
CA ASP A 60 5.92 -7.21 11.03
C ASP A 60 5.92 -8.75 11.02
N VAL A 61 5.56 -9.35 9.89
CA VAL A 61 5.58 -10.79 9.70
C VAL A 61 7.01 -11.26 9.42
N ASP A 62 7.46 -12.29 10.12
CA ASP A 62 8.78 -12.91 9.88
C ASP A 62 8.71 -13.82 8.66
N SER A 63 9.39 -13.46 7.57
CA SER A 63 9.42 -14.28 6.36
C SER A 63 10.19 -15.59 6.50
N SER A 64 10.85 -15.85 7.63
CA SER A 64 11.44 -17.18 7.94
C SER A 64 10.50 -18.09 8.71
N SER A 65 9.34 -17.61 9.15
CA SER A 65 8.33 -18.38 9.87
C SER A 65 7.17 -18.75 8.97
N GLU A 66 7.07 -20.03 8.58
CA GLU A 66 5.94 -20.54 7.81
C GLU A 66 4.60 -20.29 8.53
N GLU A 67 4.58 -20.45 9.87
CA GLU A 67 3.38 -20.25 10.69
C GLU A 67 2.90 -18.80 10.62
N GLU A 68 3.81 -17.81 10.80
CA GLU A 68 3.45 -16.39 10.74
C GLU A 68 2.96 -15.98 9.35
N ILE A 69 3.58 -16.49 8.28
CA ILE A 69 3.14 -16.25 6.90
C ILE A 69 1.72 -16.79 6.70
N ILE A 70 1.47 -18.02 7.11
CA ILE A 70 0.15 -18.67 6.99
C ILE A 70 -0.92 -17.88 7.75
N GLU A 71 -0.65 -17.53 9.01
CA GLU A 71 -1.58 -16.76 9.83
C GLU A 71 -1.90 -15.40 9.22
N ALA A 72 -0.88 -14.69 8.72
CA ALA A 72 -1.05 -13.39 8.10
C ALA A 72 -1.87 -13.47 6.80
N VAL A 73 -1.55 -14.41 5.91
CA VAL A 73 -2.27 -14.61 4.64
C VAL A 73 -3.72 -15.01 4.91
N ASP A 74 -3.96 -15.99 5.80
CA ASP A 74 -5.30 -16.43 6.17
C ASP A 74 -6.14 -15.30 6.78
N ALA A 75 -5.53 -14.43 7.59
CA ALA A 75 -6.20 -13.27 8.18
C ALA A 75 -6.62 -12.24 7.13
N VAL A 76 -5.77 -11.99 6.11
CA VAL A 76 -6.10 -11.10 4.98
C VAL A 76 -7.21 -11.71 4.13
N ILE A 77 -7.08 -12.98 3.71
CA ILE A 77 -8.11 -13.68 2.92
C ILE A 77 -9.46 -13.73 3.67
N THR A 78 -9.42 -13.92 4.98
CA THR A 78 -10.64 -13.92 5.80
C THR A 78 -11.33 -12.56 5.80
N SER A 79 -10.59 -11.46 5.67
CA SER A 79 -11.17 -10.12 5.57
C SER A 79 -11.99 -9.91 4.29
N TYR A 80 -11.69 -10.62 3.20
CA TYR A 80 -12.43 -10.55 1.94
C TYR A 80 -13.80 -11.21 1.97
N ARG A 81 -13.98 -12.26 2.81
CA ARG A 81 -15.14 -13.16 2.75
C ARG A 81 -16.51 -12.52 2.91
N LYS A 82 -16.59 -11.30 3.40
CA LYS A 82 -17.86 -10.59 3.61
C LYS A 82 -18.42 -9.98 2.34
N ASP A 83 -17.55 -9.62 1.40
CA ASP A 83 -17.89 -8.74 0.28
C ASP A 83 -17.63 -9.37 -1.08
N ILE A 84 -16.90 -10.49 -1.14
CA ILE A 84 -16.40 -11.07 -2.38
C ILE A 84 -16.96 -12.48 -2.60
N GLN A 85 -17.61 -12.70 -3.75
CA GLN A 85 -18.25 -13.96 -4.09
C GLN A 85 -17.27 -15.05 -4.58
N ASN A 86 -16.21 -14.66 -5.30
CA ASN A 86 -15.20 -15.56 -5.83
C ASN A 86 -13.81 -15.20 -5.31
N LEU A 87 -13.45 -15.75 -4.16
CA LEU A 87 -12.18 -15.52 -3.49
C LEU A 87 -10.97 -16.01 -4.30
N SER A 88 -11.13 -17.00 -5.16
CA SER A 88 -10.01 -17.58 -5.91
C SER A 88 -9.38 -16.62 -6.90
N ASP A 89 -10.12 -15.61 -7.35
CA ASP A 89 -9.65 -14.60 -8.30
C ASP A 89 -9.00 -13.39 -7.62
N GLU A 90 -9.06 -13.35 -6.28
CA GLU A 90 -8.49 -12.27 -5.50
C GLU A 90 -7.00 -12.45 -5.25
N GLN A 91 -6.35 -11.35 -4.92
CA GLN A 91 -4.92 -11.30 -4.70
C GLN A 91 -4.58 -10.84 -3.27
N VAL A 92 -3.44 -11.30 -2.79
CA VAL A 92 -2.78 -10.79 -1.58
C VAL A 92 -1.42 -10.26 -1.99
N LEU A 93 -1.09 -9.04 -1.58
CA LEU A 93 0.19 -8.43 -1.83
C LEU A 93 1.10 -8.62 -0.63
N ILE A 94 2.29 -9.17 -0.88
CA ILE A 94 3.34 -9.37 0.12
C ILE A 94 4.53 -8.50 -0.28
N GLN A 95 5.01 -7.67 0.63
CA GLN A 95 6.10 -6.72 0.39
C GLN A 95 7.11 -6.73 1.52
N CYS A 96 8.36 -6.37 1.23
CA CYS A 96 9.28 -5.99 2.30
C CYS A 96 8.69 -4.84 3.12
N GLN A 97 8.78 -4.96 4.44
CA GLN A 97 8.37 -3.89 5.32
C GLN A 97 9.39 -2.74 5.27
N ALA A 98 8.90 -1.54 5.00
CA ALA A 98 9.74 -0.35 5.09
C ALA A 98 10.22 -0.16 6.54
N LEU A 99 11.54 -0.06 6.72
CA LEU A 99 12.15 0.16 8.02
C LEU A 99 12.51 1.64 8.20
N HIS A 100 12.55 2.09 9.46
CA HIS A 100 12.94 3.47 9.80
C HIS A 100 12.10 4.54 9.11
N VAL A 101 10.80 4.30 8.98
CA VAL A 101 9.87 5.26 8.40
C VAL A 101 9.85 6.53 9.23
N VAL A 102 10.23 7.64 8.63
CA VAL A 102 10.22 8.97 9.28
C VAL A 102 8.96 9.77 8.94
N CYS A 103 8.31 9.42 7.83
CA CYS A 103 7.06 10.02 7.40
C CYS A 103 6.31 9.03 6.51
N SER A 104 5.02 8.92 6.73
CA SER A 104 4.11 8.14 5.90
C SER A 104 2.94 8.99 5.44
N GLY A 105 2.27 8.61 4.35
CA GLY A 105 1.14 9.41 3.91
C GLY A 105 0.51 8.95 2.61
N VAL A 106 -0.51 9.73 2.21
CA VAL A 106 -1.23 9.56 0.95
C VAL A 106 -1.24 10.88 0.21
N VAL A 107 -0.97 10.83 -1.08
CA VAL A 107 -1.04 11.99 -1.97
C VAL A 107 -2.18 11.81 -2.95
N PHE A 108 -3.10 12.76 -2.96
CA PHE A 108 -4.12 12.88 -4.00
C PHE A 108 -3.65 13.92 -5.01
N THR A 109 -3.71 13.58 -6.27
CA THR A 109 -3.25 14.43 -7.37
C THR A 109 -4.25 15.52 -7.75
N ARG A 110 -5.47 15.45 -7.19
CA ARG A 110 -6.53 16.47 -7.28
C ARG A 110 -7.26 16.61 -5.94
N ASP A 111 -7.86 17.75 -5.72
CA ASP A 111 -8.77 17.96 -4.59
C ASP A 111 -10.04 17.11 -4.81
N ILE A 112 -10.26 16.13 -3.94
CA ILE A 112 -11.36 15.16 -4.06
C ILE A 112 -12.74 15.83 -4.04
N GLN A 113 -12.90 16.92 -3.29
CA GLN A 113 -14.18 17.59 -3.14
C GLN A 113 -14.49 18.58 -4.28
N SER A 114 -13.48 19.35 -4.69
CA SER A 114 -13.64 20.44 -5.65
C SER A 114 -13.10 20.12 -7.05
N ASN A 115 -12.42 19.00 -7.23
CA ASN A 115 -11.69 18.60 -8.43
C ASN A 115 -10.66 19.64 -8.91
N LYS A 116 -10.24 20.53 -8.01
CA LYS A 116 -9.27 21.58 -8.32
C LYS A 116 -7.85 20.99 -8.44
N PRO A 117 -6.97 21.61 -9.22
CA PRO A 117 -5.62 21.12 -9.51
C PRO A 117 -4.65 21.39 -8.35
N TYR A 118 -4.88 20.77 -7.22
CA TYR A 118 -3.99 20.78 -6.06
C TYR A 118 -3.54 19.36 -5.75
N TYR A 119 -2.28 19.20 -5.35
CA TYR A 119 -1.85 18.02 -4.62
C TYR A 119 -2.33 18.16 -3.17
N LEU A 120 -3.04 17.14 -2.68
CA LEU A 120 -3.42 17.02 -1.28
C LEU A 120 -2.55 15.95 -0.66
N ILE A 121 -1.72 16.33 0.30
CA ILE A 121 -0.79 15.45 0.99
C ILE A 121 -1.30 15.28 2.42
N ASN A 122 -1.80 14.09 2.75
CA ASN A 122 -2.09 13.70 4.11
C ASN A 122 -0.92 12.89 4.62
N TYR A 123 -0.29 13.31 5.71
CA TYR A 123 0.93 12.68 6.19
C TYR A 123 1.02 12.63 7.72
N ASP A 124 1.82 11.69 8.20
CA ASP A 124 2.15 11.47 9.59
C ASP A 124 3.67 11.38 9.77
N GLU A 125 4.20 12.12 10.73
CA GLU A 125 5.64 12.17 11.08
C GLU A 125 5.96 11.31 12.32
N THR A 126 5.02 10.49 12.79
CA THR A 126 5.23 9.63 13.98
C THR A 126 5.96 8.32 13.66
N GLY A 127 6.15 8.02 12.36
CA GLY A 127 6.71 6.75 11.89
C GLY A 127 5.68 5.61 11.79
N SER A 128 4.41 5.87 12.13
CA SER A 128 3.33 4.91 11.91
C SER A 128 2.95 4.85 10.44
N THR A 129 2.77 3.66 9.89
CA THR A 129 2.33 3.46 8.50
C THR A 129 0.80 3.37 8.37
N ASP A 130 0.08 3.20 9.48
CA ASP A 130 -1.37 2.93 9.48
C ASP A 130 -2.21 4.15 9.89
N SER A 131 -1.61 5.18 10.48
CA SER A 131 -2.32 6.33 11.06
C SER A 131 -3.11 7.12 10.01
N VAL A 132 -2.58 7.30 8.81
CA VAL A 132 -3.21 8.09 7.74
C VAL A 132 -4.33 7.31 7.05
N THR A 133 -4.12 6.02 6.79
CA THR A 133 -5.13 5.16 6.15
C THR A 133 -6.25 4.78 7.12
N GLY A 134 -5.97 4.71 8.42
CA GLY A 134 -6.95 4.49 9.49
C GLY A 134 -7.77 5.71 9.89
N GLY A 135 -7.57 6.87 9.27
CA GLY A 135 -8.34 8.10 9.53
C GLY A 135 -8.07 8.76 10.89
N THR A 136 -7.04 8.32 11.61
CA THR A 136 -6.61 8.92 12.86
C THR A 136 -5.51 9.95 12.61
N ALA A 137 -5.86 11.22 12.69
CA ALA A 137 -4.99 12.39 12.83
C ALA A 137 -3.69 12.42 11.99
N GLY A 138 -3.79 12.73 10.72
CA GLY A 138 -2.66 13.15 9.89
C GLY A 138 -2.64 14.68 9.75
N ARG A 139 -1.48 15.23 9.40
CA ARG A 139 -1.36 16.61 8.91
C ARG A 139 -1.76 16.64 7.44
N MET A 140 -2.41 17.75 7.03
CA MET A 140 -2.78 17.97 5.64
C MET A 140 -2.02 19.16 5.07
N MET A 141 -1.44 18.97 3.91
CA MET A 141 -0.83 20.04 3.12
C MET A 141 -1.47 20.10 1.73
N LYS A 142 -1.80 21.30 1.28
CA LYS A 142 -2.26 21.56 -0.10
C LYS A 142 -1.14 22.26 -0.87
N VAL A 143 -0.81 21.73 -2.04
CA VAL A 143 0.22 22.29 -2.92
C VAL A 143 -0.36 22.50 -4.31
N VAL A 144 -0.21 23.68 -4.87
CA VAL A 144 -0.64 23.98 -6.24
C VAL A 144 0.19 23.17 -7.24
N ARG A 145 -0.42 22.67 -8.32
CA ARG A 145 0.28 21.78 -9.29
C ARG A 145 1.48 22.45 -9.96
N ASN A 146 1.41 23.73 -10.20
CA ASN A 146 2.48 24.53 -10.84
C ASN A 146 3.41 25.21 -9.84
N VAL A 147 3.52 24.70 -8.60
CA VAL A 147 4.44 25.23 -7.59
C VAL A 147 5.88 25.21 -8.12
N ASP A 148 6.62 26.26 -7.84
CA ASP A 148 8.07 26.27 -8.02
C ASP A 148 8.72 25.35 -6.98
N GLU A 149 9.31 24.26 -7.46
CA GLU A 149 9.96 23.26 -6.60
C GLU A 149 11.09 23.86 -5.75
N GLY A 150 11.71 24.94 -6.20
CA GLY A 150 12.75 25.65 -5.44
C GLY A 150 12.25 26.22 -4.11
N THR A 151 10.93 26.45 -3.98
CA THR A 151 10.30 26.98 -2.76
C THR A 151 9.99 25.90 -1.74
N LEU A 152 10.06 24.63 -2.12
CA LEU A 152 9.72 23.50 -1.26
C LEU A 152 10.95 22.96 -0.52
N LYS A 153 10.75 22.59 0.76
CA LYS A 153 11.76 21.85 1.52
C LYS A 153 11.98 20.46 0.91
N THR A 154 13.18 19.92 1.11
CA THR A 154 13.66 18.68 0.48
C THR A 154 12.66 17.51 0.50
N PRO A 155 12.05 17.08 1.61
CA PRO A 155 11.16 15.91 1.57
C PRO A 155 9.98 16.12 0.62
N TRP A 156 9.38 17.31 0.63
CA TRP A 156 8.19 17.61 -0.17
C TRP A 156 8.51 17.78 -1.66
N ARG A 157 9.69 18.32 -1.96
CA ARG A 157 10.18 18.45 -3.34
C ARG A 157 10.38 17.07 -3.98
N GLU A 158 11.04 16.18 -3.26
CA GLU A 158 11.30 14.80 -3.73
C GLU A 158 10.00 14.03 -3.89
N LEU A 159 9.08 14.15 -2.93
CA LEU A 159 7.76 13.54 -3.00
C LEU A 159 6.99 14.01 -4.25
N LEU A 160 6.93 15.32 -4.51
CA LEU A 160 6.21 15.83 -5.67
C LEU A 160 6.85 15.44 -7.00
N ARG A 161 8.18 15.31 -7.06
CA ARG A 161 8.86 14.76 -8.23
C ARG A 161 8.44 13.31 -8.47
N ALA A 162 8.46 12.49 -7.44
CA ALA A 162 8.02 11.10 -7.53
C ALA A 162 6.55 10.99 -7.97
N VAL A 163 5.66 11.82 -7.42
CA VAL A 163 4.25 11.84 -7.80
C VAL A 163 4.06 12.24 -9.26
N ARG A 164 4.76 13.27 -9.73
CA ARG A 164 4.70 13.71 -11.14
C ARG A 164 5.26 12.67 -12.10
N GLU A 165 6.32 11.97 -11.71
CA GLU A 165 6.86 10.85 -12.47
C GLU A 165 5.82 9.72 -12.62
N LEU A 166 5.13 9.36 -11.52
CA LEU A 166 4.05 8.36 -11.55
C LEU A 166 2.86 8.81 -12.39
N GLU A 167 2.42 10.07 -12.27
CA GLU A 167 1.35 10.62 -13.12
C GLU A 167 1.71 10.51 -14.61
N HIS A 168 2.96 10.79 -14.95
CA HIS A 168 3.43 10.71 -16.33
C HIS A 168 3.45 9.25 -16.85
N ILE A 169 3.95 8.32 -16.03
CA ILE A 169 4.02 6.89 -16.38
C ILE A 169 2.60 6.30 -16.54
N MET A 170 1.67 6.70 -15.68
CA MET A 170 0.30 6.19 -15.69
C MET A 170 -0.63 6.94 -16.66
N GLU A 171 -0.13 7.95 -17.38
CA GLU A 171 -0.91 8.80 -18.29
C GLU A 171 -2.13 9.46 -17.60
N ILE A 172 -2.03 9.69 -16.29
CA ILE A 172 -3.06 10.33 -15.46
C ILE A 172 -2.68 11.80 -15.30
N GLY A 173 -3.35 12.68 -16.00
CA GLY A 173 -3.05 14.10 -15.93
C GLY A 173 -4.28 15.00 -16.00
#